data_1998c4f3551f00d1d272d853532e6f3a
#
_entry.id   1998c4f3551f00d1d272d853532e6f3a
#
_cell.length_a   1.000
_cell.length_b   1.000
_cell.length_c   1.000
_cell.angle_alpha   90.00
_cell.angle_beta   90.00
_cell.angle_gamma   90.00
#
_symmetry.space_group_name_H-M   'P 1'
#
loop_
_entity.id
_entity.type
_entity.pdbx_description
1 polymer ?
#
loop_
_entity_poly.entity_id
_entity_poly.type
_entity_poly.pdbx_seq_one_letter_code
_entity_poly.pdbx_strand_id
1 'polypeptide(L)'
;VGAMHALPQRRGTLFWTHFLTGWAMLAAGNLLVLAVTALTALLGGLALTPALLTWFVVATLLDLIFLALGTLCAMVTGWLLAVPVLYAAVNCLAVALTWLGQQLAELLLDGFTMPDVQPVITRWLTPVYQLICDLGQSGPKYSPFLTGKLPENYIQNADCASGLTPQGWRTLLIFTAVALVLTVLSRLLYGRRKSELSGDAAAFSWMRPVFRLGVGLVGGLPLGMLLYVCLLYTSPSPRDRT
;
A
#
# COMPACT_ATOMS: atom_id res chain seq x y z
N VAL A 1 -11.68 3.68 24.92
CA VAL A 1 -10.90 4.91 24.65
C VAL A 1 -11.00 5.86 25.85
N GLY A 2 -12.17 5.99 26.52
CA GLY A 2 -12.37 6.89 27.65
C GLY A 2 -11.50 6.58 28.88
N ALA A 3 -11.28 5.31 29.23
CA ALA A 3 -10.51 4.91 30.40
C ALA A 3 -9.01 5.28 30.32
N MET A 4 -8.42 5.27 29.12
CA MET A 4 -7.00 5.64 28.93
C MET A 4 -6.73 7.14 29.08
N HIS A 5 -7.74 8.00 28.84
CA HIS A 5 -7.61 9.43 29.03
C HIS A 5 -7.78 9.90 30.48
N ALA A 6 -8.22 9.00 31.36
CA ALA A 6 -8.29 9.24 32.81
C ALA A 6 -6.94 9.07 33.53
N LEU A 7 -5.93 8.48 32.86
CA LEU A 7 -4.58 8.35 33.40
C LEU A 7 -3.84 9.69 33.35
N PRO A 8 -3.06 10.06 34.37
CA PRO A 8 -2.31 11.32 34.45
C PRO A 8 -1.05 11.32 33.51
N GLN A 9 -1.16 10.75 32.33
CA GLN A 9 -0.06 10.67 31.37
C GLN A 9 -0.20 11.73 30.27
N ARG A 10 0.94 12.25 29.82
CA ARG A 10 0.98 13.21 28.70
C ARG A 10 0.53 12.51 27.42
N ARG A 11 -0.38 13.13 26.67
CA ARG A 11 -0.89 12.59 25.39
C ARG A 11 0.21 12.18 24.41
N GLY A 12 1.31 12.96 24.37
CA GLY A 12 2.45 12.65 23.50
C GLY A 12 3.17 11.34 23.86
N THR A 13 3.26 11.02 25.16
CA THR A 13 3.85 9.75 25.64
C THR A 13 2.98 8.57 25.21
N LEU A 14 1.65 8.68 25.39
CA LEU A 14 0.70 7.66 24.96
C LEU A 14 0.78 7.38 23.45
N PHE A 15 0.89 8.42 22.62
CA PHE A 15 1.05 8.23 21.18
C PHE A 15 2.32 7.44 20.85
N TRP A 16 3.47 7.86 21.39
CA TRP A 16 4.74 7.19 21.12
C TRP A 16 4.79 5.76 21.63
N THR A 17 4.25 5.49 22.82
CA THR A 17 4.19 4.11 23.34
C THR A 17 3.39 3.20 22.41
N HIS A 18 2.18 3.61 21.98
CA HIS A 18 1.37 2.79 21.09
C HIS A 18 2.00 2.62 19.71
N PHE A 19 2.56 3.70 19.13
CA PHE A 19 3.20 3.64 17.83
C PHE A 19 4.43 2.73 17.82
N LEU A 20 5.33 2.93 18.81
CA LEU A 20 6.55 2.13 18.92
C LEU A 20 6.25 0.67 19.29
N THR A 21 5.27 0.41 20.15
CA THR A 21 4.85 -0.96 20.45
C THR A 21 4.26 -1.64 19.21
N GLY A 22 3.43 -0.96 18.45
CA GLY A 22 2.88 -1.50 17.20
C GLY A 22 3.98 -1.84 16.20
N TRP A 23 4.93 -0.92 15.97
CA TRP A 23 6.06 -1.17 15.08
C TRP A 23 6.99 -2.29 15.61
N ALA A 24 7.27 -2.31 16.90
CA ALA A 24 8.09 -3.36 17.52
C ALA A 24 7.44 -4.75 17.40
N MET A 25 6.12 -4.86 17.51
CA MET A 25 5.39 -6.12 17.29
C MET A 25 5.52 -6.61 15.84
N LEU A 26 5.42 -5.71 14.86
CA LEU A 26 5.63 -6.05 13.44
C LEU A 26 7.08 -6.48 13.18
N ALA A 27 8.04 -5.71 13.69
CA ALA A 27 9.47 -6.05 13.59
C ALA A 27 9.80 -7.38 14.26
N ALA A 28 9.19 -7.70 15.42
CA ALA A 28 9.33 -8.99 16.09
C ALA A 28 8.75 -10.14 15.24
N GLY A 29 7.62 -9.91 14.56
CA GLY A 29 7.06 -10.85 13.59
C GLY A 29 8.03 -11.14 12.43
N ASN A 30 8.61 -10.08 11.83
CA ASN A 30 9.61 -10.23 10.78
C ASN A 30 10.88 -10.94 11.27
N LEU A 31 11.31 -10.66 12.51
CA LEU A 31 12.44 -11.35 13.13
C LEU A 31 12.16 -12.84 13.32
N LEU A 32 10.95 -13.19 13.72
CA LEU A 32 10.55 -14.60 13.83
C LEU A 32 10.58 -15.30 12.47
N VAL A 33 10.05 -14.67 11.42
CA VAL A 33 10.11 -15.19 10.05
C VAL A 33 11.57 -15.36 9.60
N LEU A 34 12.41 -14.36 9.86
CA LEU A 34 13.85 -14.42 9.58
C LEU A 34 14.50 -15.61 10.29
N ALA A 35 14.21 -15.81 11.59
CA ALA A 35 14.78 -16.90 12.37
C ALA A 35 14.35 -18.29 11.85
N VAL A 36 13.05 -18.45 11.55
CA VAL A 36 12.51 -19.69 10.99
C VAL A 36 13.14 -19.99 9.62
N THR A 37 13.23 -18.97 8.74
CA THR A 37 13.82 -19.11 7.40
C THR A 37 15.32 -19.45 7.50
N ALA A 38 16.06 -18.80 8.40
CA ALA A 38 17.47 -19.09 8.62
C ALA A 38 17.66 -20.52 9.15
N LEU A 39 16.82 -20.97 10.09
CA LEU A 39 16.88 -22.33 10.64
C LEU A 39 16.59 -23.37 9.56
N THR A 40 15.54 -23.19 8.76
CA THR A 40 15.20 -24.11 7.66
C THR A 40 16.30 -24.17 6.59
N ALA A 41 16.92 -23.04 6.27
CA ALA A 41 18.06 -22.99 5.35
C ALA A 41 19.27 -23.79 5.90
N LEU A 42 19.62 -23.60 7.17
CA LEU A 42 20.70 -24.34 7.82
C LEU A 42 20.45 -25.85 7.88
N LEU A 43 19.22 -26.26 8.23
CA LEU A 43 18.83 -27.68 8.26
C LEU A 43 18.83 -28.32 6.87
N GLY A 44 18.51 -27.52 5.82
CA GLY A 44 18.58 -27.93 4.42
C GLY A 44 19.98 -27.91 3.81
N GLY A 45 21.01 -27.54 4.59
CA GLY A 45 22.42 -27.46 4.09
C GLY A 45 22.65 -26.27 3.15
N LEU A 46 21.73 -25.28 3.13
CA LEU A 46 21.85 -24.07 2.31
C LEU A 46 22.69 -23.02 3.05
N ALA A 47 23.54 -22.31 2.29
CA ALA A 47 24.31 -21.20 2.85
C ALA A 47 23.38 -20.01 3.16
N LEU A 48 23.57 -19.36 4.30
CA LEU A 48 22.88 -18.12 4.64
C LEU A 48 23.38 -17.00 3.73
N THR A 49 22.48 -16.47 2.91
CA THR A 49 22.78 -15.37 1.99
C THR A 49 22.50 -14.00 2.62
N PRO A 50 23.25 -12.94 2.25
CA PRO A 50 22.99 -11.57 2.69
C PRO A 50 21.57 -11.08 2.32
N ALA A 51 20.95 -11.69 1.30
CA ALA A 51 19.59 -11.40 0.87
C ALA A 51 18.55 -11.52 2.00
N LEU A 52 18.78 -12.44 2.94
CA LEU A 52 17.89 -12.63 4.09
C LEU A 52 17.87 -11.42 5.02
N LEU A 53 19.03 -10.82 5.28
CA LEU A 53 19.13 -9.60 6.07
C LEU A 53 18.56 -8.39 5.31
N THR A 54 18.82 -8.31 4.01
CA THR A 54 18.23 -7.27 3.15
C THR A 54 16.71 -7.34 3.19
N TRP A 55 16.14 -8.55 3.07
CA TRP A 55 14.71 -8.78 3.18
C TRP A 55 14.16 -8.29 4.52
N PHE A 56 14.80 -8.62 5.64
CA PHE A 56 14.38 -8.19 6.97
C PHE A 56 14.35 -6.66 7.11
N VAL A 57 15.39 -5.98 6.63
CA VAL A 57 15.48 -4.51 6.66
C VAL A 57 14.37 -3.90 5.80
N VAL A 58 14.18 -4.39 4.58
CA VAL A 58 13.14 -3.91 3.67
C VAL A 58 11.76 -4.11 4.27
N ALA A 59 11.45 -5.31 4.78
CA ALA A 59 10.17 -5.62 5.39
C ALA A 59 9.86 -4.70 6.60
N THR A 60 10.85 -4.50 7.48
CA THR A 60 10.69 -3.65 8.67
C THR A 60 10.50 -2.17 8.31
N LEU A 61 11.14 -1.68 7.25
CA LEU A 61 10.92 -0.32 6.73
C LEU A 61 9.56 -0.18 6.05
N LEU A 62 9.10 -1.19 5.31
CA LEU A 62 7.75 -1.22 4.73
C LEU A 62 6.68 -1.18 5.82
N ASP A 63 6.84 -1.96 6.89
CA ASP A 63 5.94 -1.93 8.04
C ASP A 63 5.86 -0.54 8.67
N LEU A 64 6.99 0.16 8.80
CA LEU A 64 7.02 1.54 9.29
C LEU A 64 6.23 2.49 8.39
N ILE A 65 6.41 2.38 7.06
CA ILE A 65 5.72 3.22 6.07
C ILE A 65 4.21 3.03 6.17
N PHE A 66 3.75 1.79 6.14
CA PHE A 66 2.33 1.49 6.17
C PHE A 66 1.69 1.72 7.53
N LEU A 67 2.42 1.49 8.63
CA LEU A 67 1.97 1.83 9.98
C LEU A 67 1.81 3.35 10.15
N ALA A 68 2.75 4.16 9.66
CA ALA A 68 2.67 5.61 9.71
C ALA A 68 1.45 6.14 8.93
N LEU A 69 1.20 5.59 7.74
CA LEU A 69 0.02 5.93 6.94
C LEU A 69 -1.28 5.51 7.65
N GLY A 70 -1.32 4.29 8.20
CA GLY A 70 -2.47 3.77 8.94
C GLY A 70 -2.78 4.59 10.19
N THR A 71 -1.74 5.00 10.95
CA THR A 71 -1.92 5.86 12.12
C THR A 71 -2.42 7.24 11.74
N LEU A 72 -1.96 7.83 10.64
CA LEU A 72 -2.51 9.08 10.13
C LEU A 72 -4.00 8.95 9.80
N CYS A 73 -4.40 7.91 9.07
CA CYS A 73 -5.80 7.63 8.77
C CYS A 73 -6.64 7.48 10.03
N ALA A 74 -6.12 6.77 11.05
CA ALA A 74 -6.78 6.60 12.34
C ALA A 74 -6.93 7.91 13.13
N MET A 75 -5.98 8.87 12.99
CA MET A 75 -6.09 10.17 13.65
C MET A 75 -7.11 11.08 12.97
N VAL A 76 -7.27 10.95 11.66
CA VAL A 76 -8.19 11.75 10.84
C VAL A 76 -9.63 11.28 10.99
N THR A 77 -9.85 9.98 11.20
CA THR A 77 -11.18 9.39 11.37
C THR A 77 -11.52 9.20 12.85
N GLY A 78 -12.79 9.35 13.20
CA GLY A 78 -13.31 9.03 14.55
C GLY A 78 -13.94 7.64 14.65
N TRP A 79 -14.20 7.00 13.51
CA TRP A 79 -14.89 5.72 13.42
C TRP A 79 -13.96 4.62 12.95
N LEU A 80 -13.91 3.52 13.69
CA LEU A 80 -12.96 2.42 13.45
C LEU A 80 -13.12 1.80 12.06
N LEU A 81 -14.36 1.62 11.57
CA LEU A 81 -14.62 1.06 10.24
C LEU A 81 -14.25 2.00 9.08
N ALA A 82 -14.14 3.30 9.35
CA ALA A 82 -13.72 4.27 8.34
C ALA A 82 -12.20 4.26 8.09
N VAL A 83 -11.41 3.77 9.05
CA VAL A 83 -9.94 3.70 8.94
C VAL A 83 -9.50 2.85 7.74
N PRO A 84 -9.92 1.57 7.59
CA PRO A 84 -9.49 0.76 6.45
C PRO A 84 -9.98 1.31 5.11
N VAL A 85 -11.16 1.92 5.06
CA VAL A 85 -11.68 2.55 3.83
C VAL A 85 -10.83 3.75 3.43
N LEU A 86 -10.50 4.64 4.37
CA LEU A 86 -9.64 5.79 4.09
C LEU A 86 -8.21 5.34 3.73
N TYR A 87 -7.70 4.33 4.42
CA TYR A 87 -6.40 3.75 4.13
C TYR A 87 -6.33 3.17 2.71
N ALA A 88 -7.33 2.39 2.30
CA ALA A 88 -7.44 1.87 0.95
C ALA A 88 -7.58 2.99 -0.08
N ALA A 89 -8.41 4.00 0.20
CA ALA A 89 -8.59 5.15 -0.68
C ALA A 89 -7.26 5.88 -0.91
N VAL A 90 -6.50 6.19 0.13
CA VAL A 90 -5.19 6.87 0.00
C VAL A 90 -4.20 6.03 -0.80
N ASN A 91 -4.22 4.71 -0.66
CA ASN A 91 -3.29 3.83 -1.39
C ASN A 91 -3.68 3.56 -2.84
N CYS A 92 -4.96 3.62 -3.19
CA CYS A 92 -5.45 3.16 -4.50
C CYS A 92 -6.08 4.26 -5.36
N LEU A 93 -6.50 5.39 -4.76
CA LEU A 93 -7.31 6.40 -5.42
C LEU A 93 -6.66 6.97 -6.68
N ALA A 94 -5.38 7.29 -6.63
CA ALA A 94 -4.68 7.90 -7.76
C ALA A 94 -4.59 6.94 -8.96
N VAL A 95 -4.26 5.67 -8.72
CA VAL A 95 -4.24 4.65 -9.79
C VAL A 95 -5.65 4.37 -10.30
N ALA A 96 -6.64 4.28 -9.41
CA ALA A 96 -8.03 4.05 -9.80
C ALA A 96 -8.57 5.19 -10.69
N LEU A 97 -8.28 6.46 -10.34
CA LEU A 97 -8.71 7.61 -11.12
C LEU A 97 -8.02 7.69 -12.49
N THR A 98 -6.72 7.42 -12.57
CA THR A 98 -6.02 7.41 -13.86
C THR A 98 -6.48 6.27 -14.74
N TRP A 99 -6.67 5.08 -14.18
CA TRP A 99 -7.20 3.94 -14.90
C TRP A 99 -8.62 4.22 -15.43
N LEU A 100 -9.51 4.81 -14.60
CA LEU A 100 -10.83 5.22 -15.04
C LEU A 100 -10.77 6.27 -16.15
N GLY A 101 -9.91 7.28 -16.02
CA GLY A 101 -9.72 8.30 -17.04
C GLY A 101 -9.26 7.71 -18.37
N GLN A 102 -8.37 6.72 -18.33
CA GLN A 102 -7.91 5.98 -19.51
C GLN A 102 -9.04 5.16 -20.15
N GLN A 103 -9.87 4.46 -19.34
CA GLN A 103 -11.03 3.73 -19.83
C GLN A 103 -12.05 4.65 -20.50
N LEU A 104 -12.33 5.81 -19.90
CA LEU A 104 -13.22 6.79 -20.49
C LEU A 104 -12.65 7.40 -21.80
N ALA A 105 -11.34 7.65 -21.82
CA ALA A 105 -10.68 8.15 -23.04
C ALA A 105 -10.75 7.13 -24.18
N GLU A 106 -10.54 5.84 -23.89
CA GLU A 106 -10.66 4.75 -24.88
C GLU A 106 -12.10 4.62 -25.41
N LEU A 107 -13.09 4.85 -24.54
CA LEU A 107 -14.50 4.80 -24.93
C LEU A 107 -14.95 6.02 -25.76
N LEU A 108 -14.39 7.21 -25.49
CA LEU A 108 -14.83 8.47 -26.08
C LEU A 108 -13.99 8.93 -27.27
N LEU A 109 -12.74 8.45 -27.36
CA LEU A 109 -11.78 8.87 -28.40
C LEU A 109 -11.43 7.69 -29.31
N ASP A 110 -11.92 7.72 -30.55
CA ASP A 110 -11.57 6.74 -31.54
C ASP A 110 -10.05 6.76 -31.82
N GLY A 111 -9.41 5.60 -31.69
CA GLY A 111 -7.96 5.46 -31.91
C GLY A 111 -7.08 5.70 -30.68
N PHE A 112 -7.65 6.01 -29.52
CA PHE A 112 -6.88 6.05 -28.28
C PHE A 112 -6.54 4.64 -27.83
N THR A 113 -5.26 4.38 -27.58
CA THR A 113 -4.77 3.13 -26.98
C THR A 113 -4.23 3.41 -25.58
N MET A 114 -4.56 2.55 -24.63
CA MET A 114 -4.04 2.70 -23.27
C MET A 114 -2.53 2.62 -23.24
N PRO A 115 -1.84 3.56 -22.56
CA PRO A 115 -0.41 3.43 -22.32
C PRO A 115 -0.14 2.26 -21.36
N ASP A 116 0.86 1.44 -21.66
CA ASP A 116 1.27 0.30 -20.83
C ASP A 116 1.81 0.70 -19.44
N VAL A 117 2.22 1.96 -19.31
CA VAL A 117 2.86 2.46 -18.09
C VAL A 117 2.05 3.61 -17.48
N GLN A 118 1.77 3.51 -16.20
CA GLN A 118 1.09 4.58 -15.46
C GLN A 118 1.95 5.86 -15.39
N PRO A 119 1.33 7.06 -15.44
CA PRO A 119 2.04 8.32 -15.29
C PRO A 119 2.88 8.37 -14.01
N VAL A 120 4.04 9.00 -14.06
CA VAL A 120 4.98 9.09 -12.94
C VAL A 120 4.32 9.69 -11.70
N ILE A 121 3.49 10.73 -11.86
CA ILE A 121 2.76 11.38 -10.76
C ILE A 121 1.83 10.39 -10.06
N THR A 122 1.08 9.60 -10.83
CA THR A 122 0.16 8.58 -10.29
C THR A 122 0.90 7.51 -9.50
N ARG A 123 2.05 7.08 -10.00
CA ARG A 123 2.92 6.10 -9.33
C ARG A 123 3.37 6.60 -7.96
N TRP A 124 3.86 7.85 -7.88
CA TRP A 124 4.30 8.44 -6.62
C TRP A 124 3.17 8.75 -5.62
N LEU A 125 1.97 9.05 -6.13
CA LEU A 125 0.78 9.25 -5.29
C LEU A 125 0.22 7.93 -4.72
N THR A 126 0.64 6.78 -5.26
CA THR A 126 0.18 5.46 -4.84
C THR A 126 1.36 4.67 -4.25
N PRO A 127 1.64 4.79 -2.94
CA PRO A 127 2.83 4.18 -2.32
C PRO A 127 2.95 2.69 -2.60
N VAL A 128 1.84 1.94 -2.50
CA VAL A 128 1.81 0.49 -2.78
C VAL A 128 2.26 0.20 -4.20
N TYR A 129 1.71 0.90 -5.19
CA TYR A 129 2.03 0.66 -6.60
C TYR A 129 3.49 1.00 -6.93
N GLN A 130 3.99 2.15 -6.45
CA GLN A 130 5.39 2.55 -6.67
C GLN A 130 6.37 1.57 -6.01
N LEU A 131 6.09 1.15 -4.78
CA LEU A 131 6.93 0.18 -4.07
C LEU A 131 6.92 -1.19 -4.77
N ILE A 132 5.77 -1.68 -5.23
CA ILE A 132 5.69 -2.93 -6.00
C ILE A 132 6.51 -2.82 -7.29
N CYS A 133 6.41 -1.71 -8.03
CA CYS A 133 7.17 -1.52 -9.25
C CYS A 133 8.69 -1.51 -9.02
N ASP A 134 9.15 -0.79 -8.01
CA ASP A 134 10.59 -0.59 -7.79
C ASP A 134 11.25 -1.73 -6.99
N LEU A 135 10.53 -2.35 -6.05
CA LEU A 135 11.00 -3.52 -5.32
C LEU A 135 10.84 -4.82 -6.13
N GLY A 136 9.76 -4.92 -6.92
CA GLY A 136 9.48 -6.10 -7.74
C GLY A 136 10.46 -6.29 -8.90
N GLN A 137 11.18 -5.23 -9.31
CA GLN A 137 12.21 -5.34 -10.36
C GLN A 137 13.52 -6.00 -9.89
N SER A 138 13.62 -6.30 -8.60
CA SER A 138 14.80 -6.92 -8.00
C SER A 138 14.89 -8.44 -8.22
N GLY A 139 13.86 -9.03 -8.83
CA GLY A 139 13.83 -10.45 -9.19
C GLY A 139 14.49 -10.76 -10.54
N PRO A 140 14.88 -12.02 -10.79
CA PRO A 140 15.35 -12.43 -12.10
C PRO A 140 14.28 -12.14 -13.16
N LYS A 141 14.65 -11.46 -14.22
CA LYS A 141 13.77 -11.08 -15.35
C LYS A 141 13.27 -12.25 -16.19
N TYR A 142 13.43 -13.47 -15.71
CA TYR A 142 12.96 -14.67 -16.39
C TYR A 142 11.55 -15.01 -15.92
N SER A 143 10.58 -14.87 -16.79
CA SER A 143 9.27 -15.46 -16.63
C SER A 143 9.29 -16.89 -17.17
N PRO A 144 9.27 -17.94 -16.33
CA PRO A 144 9.21 -19.32 -16.81
C PRO A 144 7.93 -19.62 -17.59
N PHE A 145 6.91 -18.75 -17.48
CA PHE A 145 5.65 -18.86 -18.23
C PHE A 145 5.79 -18.55 -19.72
N LEU A 146 6.79 -17.75 -20.15
CA LEU A 146 6.96 -17.36 -21.54
C LEU A 146 7.82 -18.31 -22.35
N THR A 147 8.73 -19.05 -21.73
CA THR A 147 9.70 -19.89 -22.44
C THR A 147 9.55 -21.39 -22.22
N GLY A 148 8.73 -21.82 -21.26
CA GLY A 148 8.49 -23.25 -20.97
C GLY A 148 9.73 -24.07 -20.57
N LYS A 149 10.92 -23.49 -20.57
CA LYS A 149 12.17 -24.09 -20.15
C LYS A 149 12.90 -23.17 -19.19
N LEU A 150 13.22 -23.68 -17.99
CA LEU A 150 14.15 -23.02 -17.08
C LEU A 150 15.54 -23.05 -17.75
N PRO A 151 16.24 -21.92 -17.89
CA PRO A 151 17.59 -21.93 -18.40
C PRO A 151 18.48 -22.78 -17.48
N GLU A 152 19.40 -23.55 -18.07
CA GLU A 152 20.35 -24.42 -17.33
C GLU A 152 21.11 -23.67 -16.23
N ASN A 153 21.27 -22.36 -16.37
CA ASN A 153 21.98 -21.48 -15.44
C ASN A 153 21.06 -20.73 -14.47
N TYR A 154 19.78 -21.14 -14.33
CA TYR A 154 18.80 -20.45 -13.48
C TYR A 154 19.26 -20.39 -12.01
N ILE A 155 19.86 -21.48 -11.52
CA ILE A 155 20.37 -21.59 -10.15
C ILE A 155 21.62 -20.72 -9.95
N GLN A 156 22.50 -20.62 -10.94
CA GLN A 156 23.72 -19.79 -10.87
C GLN A 156 23.38 -18.29 -10.97
N ASN A 157 22.36 -17.91 -11.72
CA ASN A 157 21.89 -16.51 -11.83
C ASN A 157 21.01 -16.08 -10.64
N ALA A 158 20.51 -17.01 -9.85
CA ALA A 158 19.79 -16.69 -8.60
C ALA A 158 20.69 -16.01 -7.56
N ASP A 159 21.99 -16.25 -7.61
CA ASP A 159 22.97 -15.56 -6.75
C ASP A 159 23.07 -14.06 -7.03
N CYS A 160 22.68 -13.61 -8.22
CA CYS A 160 22.65 -12.20 -8.58
C CYS A 160 21.44 -11.44 -8.00
N ALA A 161 20.42 -12.16 -7.50
CA ALA A 161 19.22 -11.59 -6.91
C ALA A 161 19.38 -11.27 -5.40
N SER A 162 20.59 -11.30 -4.86
CA SER A 162 20.87 -11.16 -3.43
C SER A 162 20.70 -9.73 -2.88
N GLY A 163 20.34 -8.76 -3.70
CA GLY A 163 20.21 -7.37 -3.26
C GLY A 163 19.08 -6.60 -3.93
N LEU A 164 18.56 -5.64 -3.21
CA LEU A 164 17.65 -4.64 -3.75
C LEU A 164 18.39 -3.75 -4.76
N THR A 165 17.75 -3.43 -5.89
CA THR A 165 18.33 -2.48 -6.86
C THR A 165 18.59 -1.12 -6.23
N PRO A 166 19.56 -0.32 -6.69
CA PRO A 166 19.79 1.04 -6.20
C PRO A 166 18.53 1.93 -6.29
N GLN A 167 17.71 1.71 -7.33
CA GLN A 167 16.42 2.39 -7.48
C GLN A 167 15.45 1.99 -6.36
N GLY A 168 15.34 0.70 -6.03
CA GLY A 168 14.51 0.22 -4.94
C GLY A 168 14.92 0.81 -3.58
N TRP A 169 16.21 0.88 -3.29
CA TRP A 169 16.73 1.52 -2.08
C TRP A 169 16.39 3.02 -2.03
N ARG A 170 16.56 3.73 -3.14
CA ARG A 170 16.21 5.16 -3.23
C ARG A 170 14.73 5.38 -2.93
N THR A 171 13.85 4.62 -3.55
CA THR A 171 12.39 4.71 -3.34
C THR A 171 12.04 4.39 -1.90
N LEU A 172 12.59 3.32 -1.34
CA LEU A 172 12.36 2.91 0.04
C LEU A 172 12.77 4.01 1.04
N LEU A 173 13.94 4.62 0.85
CA LEU A 173 14.43 5.72 1.71
C LEU A 173 13.53 6.96 1.61
N ILE A 174 13.08 7.33 0.41
CA ILE A 174 12.17 8.46 0.22
C ILE A 174 10.85 8.20 0.96
N PHE A 175 10.22 7.03 0.79
CA PHE A 175 8.99 6.71 1.49
C PHE A 175 9.19 6.58 3.01
N THR A 176 10.35 6.10 3.48
CA THR A 176 10.68 6.08 4.90
C THR A 176 10.77 7.52 5.46
N ALA A 177 11.40 8.45 4.75
CA ALA A 177 11.42 9.86 5.15
C ALA A 177 10.00 10.45 5.20
N VAL A 178 9.17 10.16 4.20
CA VAL A 178 7.74 10.55 4.19
C VAL A 178 7.02 9.94 5.39
N ALA A 179 7.25 8.67 5.71
CA ALA A 179 6.63 8.00 6.86
C ALA A 179 6.98 8.68 8.19
N LEU A 180 8.23 9.13 8.37
CA LEU A 180 8.62 9.88 9.56
C LEU A 180 7.88 11.22 9.65
N VAL A 181 7.73 11.93 8.53
CA VAL A 181 6.93 13.18 8.49
C VAL A 181 5.46 12.88 8.83
N LEU A 182 4.86 11.84 8.26
CA LEU A 182 3.49 11.42 8.55
C LEU A 182 3.30 11.04 10.03
N THR A 183 4.29 10.39 10.64
CA THR A 183 4.27 10.04 12.07
C THR A 183 4.26 11.30 12.96
N VAL A 184 5.10 12.29 12.63
CA VAL A 184 5.10 13.58 13.34
C VAL A 184 3.76 14.30 13.16
N LEU A 185 3.22 14.32 11.94
CA LEU A 185 1.92 14.90 11.66
C LEU A 185 0.80 14.21 12.44
N SER A 186 0.81 12.88 12.49
CA SER A 186 -0.15 12.08 13.27
C SER A 186 -0.09 12.43 14.75
N ARG A 187 1.11 12.62 15.32
CA ARG A 187 1.29 13.08 16.70
C ARG A 187 0.70 14.47 16.93
N LEU A 188 0.91 15.41 15.99
CA LEU A 188 0.36 16.77 16.09
C LEU A 188 -1.18 16.75 16.04
N LEU A 189 -1.77 15.94 15.15
CA LEU A 189 -3.20 15.76 15.05
C LEU A 189 -3.78 15.11 16.31
N TYR A 190 -3.08 14.12 16.89
CA TYR A 190 -3.48 13.48 18.15
C TYR A 190 -3.57 14.50 19.29
N GLY A 191 -2.60 15.45 19.37
CA GLY A 191 -2.62 16.51 20.38
C GLY A 191 -3.80 17.49 20.24
N ARG A 192 -4.25 17.73 18.99
CA ARG A 192 -5.35 18.67 18.67
C ARG A 192 -6.74 18.00 18.67
N ARG A 193 -6.80 16.69 18.71
CA ARG A 193 -8.07 15.95 18.66
C ARG A 193 -8.87 16.12 19.95
N LYS A 194 -10.12 16.54 19.83
CA LYS A 194 -11.07 16.57 20.92
C LYS A 194 -11.60 15.15 21.17
N SER A 195 -11.63 14.71 22.42
CA SER A 195 -12.08 13.35 22.80
C SER A 195 -13.59 13.12 22.53
N GLU A 196 -14.36 14.19 22.39
CA GLU A 196 -15.82 14.19 22.17
C GLU A 196 -16.24 13.72 20.77
N LEU A 197 -15.30 13.71 19.79
CA LEU A 197 -15.56 13.32 18.39
C LEU A 197 -15.32 11.82 18.13
N SER A 198 -15.30 11.01 19.18
CA SER A 198 -15.22 9.55 19.09
C SER A 198 -16.54 8.99 18.58
N GLY A 199 -16.55 8.47 17.36
CA GLY A 199 -17.76 7.93 16.69
C GLY A 199 -18.12 8.61 15.39
N ASP A 200 -17.64 9.84 15.14
CA ASP A 200 -17.85 10.53 13.87
C ASP A 200 -16.92 9.95 12.77
N ALA A 201 -17.47 9.80 11.55
CA ALA A 201 -16.72 9.30 10.39
C ALA A 201 -15.50 10.19 10.05
N ALA A 202 -15.59 11.51 10.32
CA ALA A 202 -14.49 12.46 10.15
C ALA A 202 -14.27 13.23 11.45
N ALA A 203 -13.07 13.13 12.02
CA ALA A 203 -12.69 13.83 13.25
C ALA A 203 -12.58 15.35 13.07
N PHE A 204 -12.43 15.82 11.82
CA PHE A 204 -12.33 17.22 11.45
C PHE A 204 -13.41 17.60 10.43
N SER A 205 -14.10 18.72 10.64
CA SER A 205 -15.21 19.17 9.78
C SER A 205 -14.79 19.39 8.31
N TRP A 206 -13.55 19.83 8.07
CA TRP A 206 -12.99 20.05 6.73
C TRP A 206 -12.74 18.74 5.96
N MET A 207 -12.64 17.61 6.66
CA MET A 207 -12.44 16.28 6.05
C MET A 207 -13.75 15.64 5.57
N ARG A 208 -14.93 16.12 6.03
CA ARG A 208 -16.22 15.54 5.64
C ARG A 208 -16.45 15.50 4.13
N PRO A 209 -16.17 16.56 3.35
CA PRO A 209 -16.32 16.51 1.90
C PRO A 209 -15.31 15.55 1.24
N VAL A 210 -14.06 15.53 1.73
CA VAL A 210 -13.02 14.62 1.22
C VAL A 210 -13.40 13.16 1.46
N PHE A 211 -13.93 12.86 2.66
CA PHE A 211 -14.40 11.52 3.00
C PHE A 211 -15.59 11.09 2.15
N ARG A 212 -16.59 11.99 1.91
CA ARG A 212 -17.73 11.70 1.03
C ARG A 212 -17.29 11.41 -0.40
N LEU A 213 -16.37 12.21 -0.94
CA LEU A 213 -15.80 11.98 -2.27
C LEU A 213 -15.01 10.67 -2.33
N GLY A 214 -14.17 10.39 -1.33
CA GLY A 214 -13.38 9.16 -1.28
C GLY A 214 -14.26 7.91 -1.23
N VAL A 215 -15.27 7.88 -0.36
CA VAL A 215 -16.22 6.76 -0.27
C VAL A 215 -17.06 6.65 -1.55
N GLY A 216 -17.50 7.78 -2.11
CA GLY A 216 -18.26 7.80 -3.38
C GLY A 216 -17.45 7.25 -4.55
N LEU A 217 -16.16 7.60 -4.64
CA LEU A 217 -15.28 7.08 -5.69
C LEU A 217 -14.93 5.59 -5.49
N VAL A 218 -14.54 5.20 -4.27
CA VAL A 218 -14.19 3.79 -3.97
C VAL A 218 -15.39 2.85 -4.11
N GLY A 219 -16.60 3.31 -3.78
CA GLY A 219 -17.82 2.53 -3.95
C GLY A 219 -18.42 2.66 -5.36
N GLY A 220 -18.42 3.86 -5.92
CA GLY A 220 -19.04 4.16 -7.21
C GLY A 220 -18.30 3.59 -8.42
N LEU A 221 -16.96 3.57 -8.38
CA LEU A 221 -16.15 3.08 -9.50
C LEU A 221 -16.35 1.58 -9.76
N PRO A 222 -16.21 0.67 -8.78
CA PRO A 222 -16.45 -0.75 -9.01
C PRO A 222 -17.90 -1.04 -9.39
N LEU A 223 -18.85 -0.34 -8.78
CA LEU A 223 -20.27 -0.50 -9.10
C LEU A 223 -20.58 -0.05 -10.53
N GLY A 224 -20.05 1.09 -10.95
CA GLY A 224 -20.18 1.60 -12.32
C GLY A 224 -19.58 0.65 -13.35
N MET A 225 -18.41 0.08 -13.05
CA MET A 225 -17.77 -0.90 -13.92
C MET A 225 -18.56 -2.21 -13.99
N LEU A 226 -19.07 -2.68 -12.87
CA LEU A 226 -19.92 -3.88 -12.83
C LEU A 226 -21.19 -3.68 -13.67
N LEU A 227 -21.85 -2.52 -13.54
CA LEU A 227 -23.02 -2.17 -14.35
C LEU A 227 -22.66 -2.07 -15.84
N TYR A 228 -21.50 -1.46 -16.18
CA TYR A 228 -21.03 -1.38 -17.55
C TYR A 228 -20.82 -2.75 -18.18
N VAL A 229 -20.14 -3.66 -17.48
CA VAL A 229 -19.93 -5.05 -17.93
C VAL A 229 -21.27 -5.79 -18.09
N CYS A 230 -22.20 -5.65 -17.11
CA CYS A 230 -23.53 -6.25 -17.20
C CYS A 230 -24.33 -5.71 -18.39
N LEU A 231 -24.30 -4.40 -18.66
CA LEU A 231 -25.01 -3.79 -19.78
C LEU A 231 -24.41 -4.18 -21.15
N LEU A 232 -23.09 -4.33 -21.24
CA LEU A 232 -22.44 -4.85 -22.44
C LEU A 232 -22.84 -6.30 -22.73
N TYR A 233 -22.98 -7.12 -21.69
CA TYR A 233 -23.37 -8.53 -21.84
C TYR A 233 -24.86 -8.71 -22.21
N THR A 234 -25.70 -7.73 -21.84
CA THR A 234 -27.15 -7.74 -22.15
C THR A 234 -27.52 -6.98 -23.40
N SER A 235 -26.56 -6.28 -24.05
CA SER A 235 -26.80 -5.59 -25.31
C SER A 235 -26.97 -6.61 -26.44
N PRO A 236 -28.13 -6.63 -27.14
CA PRO A 236 -28.36 -7.56 -28.25
C PRO A 236 -27.31 -7.32 -29.35
N SER A 237 -26.73 -8.42 -29.82
CA SER A 237 -25.77 -8.39 -30.93
C SER A 237 -26.38 -7.69 -32.14
N PRO A 238 -25.60 -6.90 -32.92
CA PRO A 238 -26.09 -6.31 -34.18
C PRO A 238 -26.64 -7.34 -35.17
N ARG A 239 -26.30 -8.62 -35.00
CA ARG A 239 -26.79 -9.75 -35.82
C ARG A 239 -28.22 -10.15 -35.51
N ASP A 240 -28.77 -9.77 -34.36
CA ASP A 240 -30.16 -10.17 -33.98
C ASP A 240 -31.20 -9.13 -34.47
N ARG A 241 -30.83 -8.15 -35.28
CA ARG A 241 -31.68 -7.11 -35.85
C ARG A 241 -32.00 -7.27 -37.33
N THR A 242 -31.69 -8.43 -37.91
CA THR A 242 -32.11 -8.75 -39.30
C THR A 242 -33.24 -9.72 -39.38
#